data_856ef3979b4a5c827ab74e34ebd5e3bf
#
_entry.id   856ef3979b4a5c827ab74e34ebd5e3bf
#
_cell.length_a   1.000
_cell.length_b   1.000
_cell.length_c   1.000
_cell.angle_alpha   90.00
_cell.angle_beta   90.00
_cell.angle_gamma   90.00
#
_symmetry.space_group_name_H-M   'P 1'
#
loop_
_entity.id
_entity.type
_entity.pdbx_description
1 polymer ?
#
loop_
_entity_poly.entity_id
_entity_poly.type
_entity_poly.pdbx_seq_one_letter_code
_entity_poly.pdbx_strand_id
1 'polypeptide(L)'
;MHCILRGVKKMLNSFHPGLLIIAIGSLILILPAKCRKPLALISAAVGIAGLFILSSSSHLVYRLTPALKLNLIHVDKLSMIFIIIFAIIRAINNIYGMDIQDKWEKGMSVIYGGSIIAATLAGDAISLIVFWEVAAFSAAYLIYAKHTRRSSRAALRYLLMHAFGGNMLLVGFLLHAANSGSLAIPKYTGSDGSVAFWFIL
;
A
#
# COMPACT_ATOMS: atom_id res chain seq x y z
N MET A 1 4.13 35.70 0.24
CA MET A 1 4.60 34.58 -0.59
C MET A 1 5.14 33.41 0.25
N HIS A 2 5.99 33.62 1.26
CA HIS A 2 6.52 32.56 2.14
C HIS A 2 5.45 31.80 2.97
N CYS A 3 4.37 32.45 3.38
CA CYS A 3 3.30 31.82 4.18
C CYS A 3 2.44 30.87 3.34
N ILE A 4 2.16 31.24 2.09
CA ILE A 4 1.40 30.42 1.15
C ILE A 4 2.21 29.17 0.77
N LEU A 5 3.51 29.31 0.52
CA LEU A 5 4.41 28.21 0.22
C LEU A 5 4.54 27.23 1.40
N ARG A 6 4.53 27.71 2.66
CA ARG A 6 4.50 26.85 3.85
C ARG A 6 3.18 26.10 4.00
N GLY A 7 2.05 26.75 3.70
CA GLY A 7 0.73 26.12 3.70
C GLY A 7 0.62 25.00 2.66
N VAL A 8 1.04 25.30 1.42
CA VAL A 8 1.06 24.33 0.33
C VAL A 8 2.02 23.16 0.65
N LYS A 9 3.21 23.44 1.20
CA LYS A 9 4.16 22.39 1.60
C LYS A 9 3.62 21.51 2.76
N LYS A 10 2.84 22.09 3.68
CA LYS A 10 2.18 21.33 4.75
C LYS A 10 1.04 20.46 4.22
N MET A 11 0.25 20.95 3.26
CA MET A 11 -0.77 20.14 2.58
C MET A 11 -0.14 19.03 1.71
N LEU A 12 0.95 19.34 1.01
CA LEU A 12 1.70 18.37 0.22
C LEU A 12 2.34 17.27 1.09
N ASN A 13 2.82 17.61 2.29
CA ASN A 13 3.36 16.63 3.24
C ASN A 13 2.26 15.73 3.88
N SER A 14 0.98 16.14 3.79
CA SER A 14 -0.17 15.32 4.20
C SER A 14 -0.73 14.46 3.07
N PHE A 15 -0.13 14.53 1.89
CA PHE A 15 -0.55 13.80 0.71
C PHE A 15 -0.04 12.36 0.76
N HIS A 16 -0.96 11.41 0.89
CA HIS A 16 -0.64 9.99 0.87
C HIS A 16 -1.08 9.37 -0.47
N PRO A 17 -0.18 9.20 -1.45
CA PRO A 17 -0.55 8.77 -2.79
C PRO A 17 -1.23 7.41 -2.82
N GLY A 18 -0.76 6.45 -2.00
CA GLY A 18 -1.37 5.12 -1.91
C GLY A 18 -2.83 5.15 -1.45
N LEU A 19 -3.14 5.93 -0.40
CA LEU A 19 -4.52 6.07 0.08
C LEU A 19 -5.45 6.72 -0.95
N LEU A 20 -4.99 7.74 -1.67
CA LEU A 20 -5.77 8.37 -2.73
C LEU A 20 -6.03 7.38 -3.88
N ILE A 21 -5.06 6.57 -4.25
CA ILE A 21 -5.24 5.54 -5.27
C ILE A 21 -6.26 4.50 -4.81
N ILE A 22 -6.19 4.05 -3.55
CA ILE A 22 -7.18 3.12 -2.97
C ILE A 22 -8.59 3.75 -3.01
N ALA A 23 -8.72 5.02 -2.63
CA ALA A 23 -10.00 5.74 -2.68
C ALA A 23 -10.54 5.82 -4.11
N ILE A 24 -9.70 6.12 -5.11
CA ILE A 24 -10.09 6.12 -6.53
C ILE A 24 -10.53 4.71 -6.96
N GLY A 25 -9.81 3.66 -6.56
CA GLY A 25 -10.22 2.28 -6.83
C GLY A 25 -11.58 1.93 -6.25
N SER A 26 -11.85 2.36 -5.03
CA SER A 26 -13.16 2.18 -4.36
C SER A 26 -14.27 2.95 -5.10
N LEU A 27 -13.97 4.16 -5.59
CA LEU A 27 -14.92 4.93 -6.42
C LEU A 27 -15.24 4.24 -7.74
N ILE A 28 -14.28 3.55 -8.37
CA ILE A 28 -14.49 2.77 -9.61
C ILE A 28 -15.53 1.66 -9.38
N LEU A 29 -15.60 1.08 -8.18
CA LEU A 29 -16.58 0.03 -7.86
C LEU A 29 -18.02 0.57 -7.80
N ILE A 30 -18.19 1.84 -7.45
CA ILE A 30 -19.50 2.46 -7.21
C ILE A 30 -20.00 3.19 -8.47
N LEU A 31 -19.11 3.85 -9.21
CA LEU A 31 -19.45 4.75 -10.31
C LEU A 31 -19.79 4.02 -11.62
N PRO A 32 -20.58 4.67 -12.51
CA PRO A 32 -20.98 4.10 -13.80
C PRO A 32 -19.77 3.89 -14.73
N ALA A 33 -19.96 3.02 -15.74
CA ALA A 33 -18.90 2.58 -16.67
C ALA A 33 -18.14 3.74 -17.34
N LYS A 34 -18.83 4.84 -17.65
CA LYS A 34 -18.24 6.02 -18.32
C LYS A 34 -17.10 6.67 -17.51
N CYS A 35 -17.16 6.59 -16.16
CA CYS A 35 -16.18 7.21 -15.27
C CYS A 35 -14.98 6.31 -14.95
N ARG A 36 -15.03 5.02 -15.24
CA ARG A 36 -14.02 4.04 -14.81
C ARG A 36 -12.67 4.23 -15.50
N LYS A 37 -12.68 4.46 -16.83
CA LYS A 37 -11.46 4.70 -17.60
C LYS A 37 -10.71 5.96 -17.13
N PRO A 38 -11.37 7.16 -17.07
CA PRO A 38 -10.69 8.36 -16.60
C PRO A 38 -10.19 8.23 -15.15
N LEU A 39 -10.95 7.61 -14.25
CA LEU A 39 -10.51 7.38 -12.87
C LEU A 39 -9.28 6.48 -12.78
N ALA A 40 -9.20 5.42 -13.58
CA ALA A 40 -8.02 4.59 -13.65
C ALA A 40 -6.79 5.38 -14.12
N LEU A 41 -6.93 6.24 -15.13
CA LEU A 41 -5.85 7.12 -15.60
C LEU A 41 -5.45 8.15 -14.55
N ILE A 42 -6.42 8.78 -13.88
CA ILE A 42 -6.16 9.72 -12.77
C ILE A 42 -5.38 8.99 -11.66
N SER A 43 -5.72 7.75 -11.34
CA SER A 43 -5.01 6.98 -10.33
C SER A 43 -3.55 6.69 -10.70
N ALA A 44 -3.22 6.52 -11.99
CA ALA A 44 -1.84 6.41 -12.46
C ALA A 44 -1.11 7.75 -12.34
N ALA A 45 -1.77 8.84 -12.75
CA ALA A 45 -1.22 10.19 -12.63
C ALA A 45 -0.92 10.55 -11.16
N VAL A 46 -1.80 10.17 -10.22
CA VAL A 46 -1.58 10.33 -8.76
C VAL A 46 -0.34 9.55 -8.29
N GLY A 47 -0.14 8.32 -8.78
CA GLY A 47 1.06 7.54 -8.47
C GLY A 47 2.34 8.20 -8.94
N ILE A 48 2.35 8.70 -10.19
CA ILE A 48 3.49 9.41 -10.77
C ILE A 48 3.72 10.76 -10.07
N ALA A 49 2.65 11.53 -9.82
CA ALA A 49 2.73 12.80 -9.10
C ALA A 49 3.30 12.60 -7.68
N GLY A 50 2.97 11.49 -7.02
CA GLY A 50 3.53 11.11 -5.73
C GLY A 50 5.05 11.05 -5.72
N LEU A 51 5.68 10.62 -6.82
CA LEU A 51 7.15 10.56 -6.94
C LEU A 51 7.79 11.94 -6.86
N PHE A 52 7.14 12.96 -7.43
CA PHE A 52 7.65 14.34 -7.44
C PHE A 52 7.34 15.11 -6.16
N ILE A 53 6.24 14.73 -5.48
CA ILE A 53 5.77 15.40 -4.26
C ILE A 53 6.49 14.84 -3.03
N LEU A 54 6.71 13.51 -2.98
CA LEU A 54 7.39 12.86 -1.88
C LEU A 54 8.89 13.16 -1.91
N SER A 55 9.39 13.63 -0.77
CA SER A 55 10.82 13.84 -0.54
C SER A 55 11.33 12.79 0.44
N SER A 56 12.62 12.48 0.40
CA SER A 56 13.28 11.54 1.34
C SER A 56 13.18 11.94 2.82
N SER A 57 12.57 13.08 3.13
CA SER A 57 12.28 13.54 4.49
C SER A 57 10.78 13.66 4.77
N SER A 58 9.92 13.10 3.92
CA SER A 58 8.47 13.16 4.12
C SER A 58 8.04 12.19 5.23
N HIS A 59 7.37 12.71 6.24
CA HIS A 59 6.81 11.95 7.35
C HIS A 59 5.37 12.38 7.59
N LEU A 60 4.45 11.43 7.64
CA LEU A 60 3.05 11.65 8.00
C LEU A 60 2.69 10.78 9.18
N VAL A 61 2.57 11.42 10.36
CA VAL A 61 2.18 10.74 11.59
C VAL A 61 0.73 11.08 11.91
N TYR A 62 -0.10 10.07 12.01
CA TYR A 62 -1.49 10.18 12.42
C TYR A 62 -1.67 9.65 13.83
N ARG A 63 -2.32 10.44 14.71
CA ARG A 63 -2.64 10.03 16.08
C ARG A 63 -4.04 9.43 16.12
N LEU A 64 -4.12 8.12 16.27
CA LEU A 64 -5.39 7.41 16.38
C LEU A 64 -5.96 7.56 17.80
N THR A 65 -5.07 7.44 18.81
CA THR A 65 -5.37 7.64 20.23
C THR A 65 -4.18 8.35 20.90
N PRO A 66 -4.32 8.85 22.13
CA PRO A 66 -3.18 9.43 22.87
C PRO A 66 -1.98 8.47 22.97
N ALA A 67 -2.25 7.15 23.05
CA ALA A 67 -1.23 6.12 23.17
C ALA A 67 -0.73 5.57 21.82
N LEU A 68 -1.51 5.67 20.73
CA LEU A 68 -1.21 5.05 19.44
C LEU A 68 -0.98 6.11 18.35
N LYS A 69 0.26 6.20 17.89
CA LYS A 69 0.69 7.05 16.77
C LYS A 69 1.05 6.13 15.60
N LEU A 70 0.38 6.30 14.47
CA LEU A 70 0.67 5.61 13.23
C LEU A 70 1.56 6.50 12.35
N ASN A 71 2.63 5.94 11.86
CA ASN A 71 3.52 6.61 10.90
C ASN A 71 3.18 6.12 9.49
N LEU A 72 2.20 6.76 8.86
CA LEU A 72 1.68 6.37 7.56
C LEU A 72 2.65 6.62 6.41
N ILE A 73 3.56 7.58 6.56
CA ILE A 73 4.59 7.89 5.56
C ILE A 73 5.94 7.99 6.24
N HIS A 74 6.85 7.13 5.83
CA HIS A 74 8.26 7.19 6.14
C HIS A 74 9.04 6.90 4.85
N VAL A 75 9.59 7.96 4.24
CA VAL A 75 10.30 7.83 2.97
C VAL A 75 11.79 7.76 3.24
N ASP A 76 12.41 6.67 2.82
CA ASP A 76 13.85 6.50 2.75
C ASP A 76 14.33 6.26 1.31
N LYS A 77 15.63 6.11 1.11
CA LYS A 77 16.20 5.87 -0.22
C LYS A 77 15.70 4.58 -0.87
N LEU A 78 15.49 3.54 -0.04
CA LEU A 78 15.01 2.23 -0.50
C LEU A 78 13.55 2.33 -0.92
N SER A 79 12.70 2.93 -0.08
CA SER A 79 11.28 3.17 -0.38
C SER A 79 11.11 3.96 -1.68
N MET A 80 11.95 4.97 -1.94
CA MET A 80 11.90 5.74 -3.18
C MET A 80 12.14 4.88 -4.42
N ILE A 81 13.11 3.97 -4.38
CA ILE A 81 13.38 3.05 -5.51
C ILE A 81 12.16 2.17 -5.78
N PHE A 82 11.59 1.57 -4.73
CA PHE A 82 10.39 0.72 -4.87
C PHE A 82 9.17 1.49 -5.36
N ILE A 83 8.95 2.71 -4.88
CA ILE A 83 7.82 3.53 -5.33
C ILE A 83 7.94 3.86 -6.82
N ILE A 84 9.15 4.16 -7.32
CA ILE A 84 9.39 4.41 -8.75
C ILE A 84 9.01 3.16 -9.56
N ILE A 85 9.49 1.98 -9.14
CA ILE A 85 9.21 0.71 -9.81
C ILE A 85 7.69 0.45 -9.82
N PHE A 86 7.02 0.58 -8.68
CA PHE A 86 5.59 0.33 -8.57
C PHE A 86 4.73 1.36 -9.32
N ALA A 87 5.15 2.62 -9.38
CA ALA A 87 4.47 3.63 -10.18
C ALA A 87 4.55 3.33 -11.69
N ILE A 88 5.70 2.86 -12.17
CA ILE A 88 5.89 2.44 -13.57
C ILE A 88 5.03 1.20 -13.87
N ILE A 89 5.12 0.14 -13.05
CA ILE A 89 4.33 -1.08 -13.21
C ILE A 89 2.84 -0.74 -13.24
N ARG A 90 2.42 0.15 -12.33
CA ARG A 90 1.04 0.59 -12.27
C ARG A 90 0.58 1.35 -13.51
N ALA A 91 1.41 2.25 -14.05
CA ALA A 91 1.11 2.97 -15.28
C ALA A 91 0.95 1.98 -16.46
N ILE A 92 1.84 1.00 -16.56
CA ILE A 92 1.76 -0.07 -17.56
C ILE A 92 0.47 -0.87 -17.39
N ASN A 93 0.16 -1.33 -16.17
CA ASN A 93 -1.06 -2.09 -15.88
C ASN A 93 -2.33 -1.31 -16.21
N ASN A 94 -2.36 0.01 -16.01
CA ASN A 94 -3.50 0.84 -16.41
C ASN A 94 -3.67 0.90 -17.93
N ILE A 95 -2.59 0.97 -18.70
CA ILE A 95 -2.64 0.97 -20.17
C ILE A 95 -3.19 -0.37 -20.66
N TYR A 96 -2.63 -1.49 -20.19
CA TYR A 96 -3.11 -2.83 -20.57
C TYR A 96 -4.53 -3.12 -20.08
N GLY A 97 -4.91 -2.59 -18.92
CA GLY A 97 -6.23 -2.75 -18.34
C GLY A 97 -7.31 -1.79 -18.88
N MET A 98 -7.01 -0.96 -19.90
CA MET A 98 -7.99 0.02 -20.40
C MET A 98 -9.27 -0.62 -20.94
N ASP A 99 -9.16 -1.80 -21.52
CA ASP A 99 -10.29 -2.51 -22.15
C ASP A 99 -11.07 -3.42 -21.19
N ILE A 100 -10.61 -3.55 -19.94
CA ILE A 100 -11.32 -4.29 -18.90
C ILE A 100 -12.65 -3.58 -18.61
N GLN A 101 -13.77 -4.27 -18.88
CA GLN A 101 -15.12 -3.74 -18.67
C GLN A 101 -15.67 -4.06 -17.28
N ASP A 102 -15.19 -5.14 -16.66
CA ASP A 102 -15.62 -5.49 -15.31
C ASP A 102 -15.14 -4.46 -14.28
N LYS A 103 -16.12 -3.93 -13.53
CA LYS A 103 -15.86 -2.90 -12.53
C LYS A 103 -15.04 -3.43 -11.35
N TRP A 104 -15.29 -4.69 -10.97
CA TRP A 104 -14.62 -5.30 -9.84
C TRP A 104 -13.15 -5.59 -10.17
N GLU A 105 -12.89 -6.17 -11.34
CA GLU A 105 -11.53 -6.42 -11.79
C GLU A 105 -10.74 -5.12 -11.91
N LYS A 106 -11.33 -4.11 -12.54
CA LYS A 106 -10.69 -2.79 -12.69
C LYS A 106 -10.48 -2.08 -11.35
N GLY A 107 -11.50 -2.04 -10.48
CA GLY A 107 -11.40 -1.42 -9.16
C GLY A 107 -10.38 -2.11 -8.27
N MET A 108 -10.40 -3.45 -8.21
CA MET A 108 -9.44 -4.23 -7.41
C MET A 108 -8.01 -4.09 -7.92
N SER A 109 -7.80 -3.98 -9.24
CA SER A 109 -6.46 -3.70 -9.81
C SER A 109 -5.93 -2.33 -9.33
N VAL A 110 -6.81 -1.31 -9.28
CA VAL A 110 -6.45 0.02 -8.78
C VAL A 110 -6.15 -0.01 -7.28
N ILE A 111 -7.00 -0.67 -6.47
CA ILE A 111 -6.82 -0.83 -5.03
C ILE A 111 -5.51 -1.57 -4.73
N TYR A 112 -5.24 -2.67 -5.43
CA TYR A 112 -4.00 -3.45 -5.30
C TYR A 112 -2.76 -2.58 -5.47
N GLY A 113 -2.68 -1.83 -6.59
CA GLY A 113 -1.53 -0.96 -6.84
C GLY A 113 -1.39 0.18 -5.83
N GLY A 114 -2.51 0.75 -5.36
CA GLY A 114 -2.51 1.76 -4.29
C GLY A 114 -2.03 1.21 -2.96
N SER A 115 -2.45 -0.02 -2.62
CA SER A 115 -2.07 -0.68 -1.37
C SER A 115 -0.59 -1.03 -1.31
N ILE A 116 0.00 -1.47 -2.43
CA ILE A 116 1.44 -1.73 -2.50
C ILE A 116 2.24 -0.44 -2.29
N ILE A 117 1.85 0.66 -2.94
CA ILE A 117 2.50 1.96 -2.73
C ILE A 117 2.33 2.41 -1.27
N ALA A 118 1.16 2.21 -0.67
CA ALA A 118 0.92 2.56 0.71
C ALA A 118 1.75 1.70 1.69
N ALA A 119 1.85 0.41 1.45
CA ALA A 119 2.70 -0.50 2.23
C ALA A 119 4.18 -0.13 2.16
N THR A 120 4.66 0.26 0.96
CA THR A 120 6.06 0.71 0.76
C THR A 120 6.37 2.01 1.51
N LEU A 121 5.38 2.86 1.72
CA LEU A 121 5.50 4.11 2.47
C LEU A 121 5.30 3.94 3.98
N ALA A 122 4.80 2.81 4.45
CA ALA A 122 4.50 2.60 5.85
C ALA A 122 5.76 2.68 6.73
N GLY A 123 5.70 3.50 7.78
CA GLY A 123 6.81 3.67 8.73
C GLY A 123 6.62 2.88 10.04
N ASP A 124 5.51 2.16 10.19
CA ASP A 124 5.24 1.31 11.34
C ASP A 124 4.60 -0.02 10.92
N ALA A 125 4.72 -1.01 11.80
CA ALA A 125 4.27 -2.38 11.58
C ALA A 125 2.75 -2.48 11.33
N ILE A 126 1.94 -1.68 12.04
CA ILE A 126 0.49 -1.72 11.91
C ILE A 126 0.06 -1.21 10.54
N SER A 127 0.57 -0.04 10.13
CA SER A 127 0.29 0.53 8.80
C SER A 127 0.74 -0.41 7.68
N LEU A 128 1.92 -1.02 7.81
CA LEU A 128 2.43 -2.00 6.86
C LEU A 128 1.48 -3.18 6.71
N ILE A 129 1.09 -3.83 7.82
CA ILE A 129 0.21 -5.00 7.80
C ILE A 129 -1.16 -4.66 7.20
N VAL A 130 -1.77 -3.53 7.59
CA VAL A 130 -3.07 -3.13 7.05
C VAL A 130 -3.03 -2.99 5.53
N PHE A 131 -2.04 -2.28 4.98
CA PHE A 131 -1.93 -2.11 3.53
C PHE A 131 -1.53 -3.41 2.82
N TRP A 132 -0.73 -4.25 3.46
CA TRP A 132 -0.36 -5.58 2.98
C TRP A 132 -1.60 -6.48 2.85
N GLU A 133 -2.49 -6.50 3.84
CA GLU A 133 -3.73 -7.28 3.80
C GLU A 133 -4.69 -6.77 2.72
N VAL A 134 -4.84 -5.44 2.57
CA VAL A 134 -5.67 -4.87 1.49
C VAL A 134 -5.12 -5.26 0.11
N ALA A 135 -3.80 -5.27 -0.06
CA ALA A 135 -3.16 -5.75 -1.28
C ALA A 135 -3.46 -7.23 -1.53
N ALA A 136 -3.38 -8.08 -0.49
CA ALA A 136 -3.63 -9.51 -0.60
C ALA A 136 -5.06 -9.84 -1.03
N PHE A 137 -6.05 -9.22 -0.38
CA PHE A 137 -7.45 -9.42 -0.77
C PHE A 137 -7.72 -8.96 -2.20
N SER A 138 -7.16 -7.82 -2.60
CA SER A 138 -7.30 -7.32 -3.96
C SER A 138 -6.65 -8.26 -4.99
N ALA A 139 -5.44 -8.77 -4.70
CA ALA A 139 -4.74 -9.74 -5.54
C ALA A 139 -5.52 -11.06 -5.66
N ALA A 140 -6.05 -11.57 -4.54
CA ALA A 140 -6.85 -12.79 -4.55
C ALA A 140 -8.09 -12.63 -5.42
N TYR A 141 -8.76 -11.48 -5.37
CA TYR A 141 -9.87 -11.18 -6.25
C TYR A 141 -9.45 -11.19 -7.73
N LEU A 142 -8.31 -10.58 -8.08
CA LEU A 142 -7.80 -10.57 -9.45
C LEU A 142 -7.51 -11.99 -9.98
N ILE A 143 -7.00 -12.89 -9.12
CA ILE A 143 -6.83 -14.30 -9.47
C ILE A 143 -8.20 -14.97 -9.70
N TYR A 144 -9.19 -14.64 -8.87
CA TYR A 144 -10.55 -15.15 -8.94
C TYR A 144 -11.31 -14.64 -10.19
N ALA A 145 -11.01 -13.45 -10.69
CA ALA A 145 -11.76 -12.73 -11.73
C ALA A 145 -12.03 -13.52 -13.02
N LYS A 146 -11.28 -14.61 -13.28
CA LYS A 146 -11.57 -15.53 -14.38
C LYS A 146 -12.80 -16.42 -14.15
N HIS A 147 -13.37 -16.44 -12.95
CA HIS A 147 -14.57 -17.20 -12.56
C HIS A 147 -14.56 -18.71 -12.92
N THR A 148 -13.37 -19.31 -13.00
CA THR A 148 -13.21 -20.75 -13.24
C THR A 148 -12.99 -21.51 -11.94
N ARG A 149 -13.33 -22.81 -11.90
CA ARG A 149 -13.01 -23.68 -10.75
C ARG A 149 -11.50 -23.67 -10.41
N ARG A 150 -10.66 -23.56 -11.45
CA ARG A 150 -9.20 -23.50 -11.29
C ARG A 150 -8.77 -22.18 -10.67
N SER A 151 -9.29 -21.05 -11.14
CA SER A 151 -8.97 -19.73 -10.58
C SER A 151 -9.49 -19.57 -9.16
N SER A 152 -10.67 -20.08 -8.83
CA SER A 152 -11.22 -20.06 -7.47
C SER A 152 -10.34 -20.82 -6.48
N ARG A 153 -9.88 -22.02 -6.86
CA ARG A 153 -8.94 -22.81 -6.04
C ARG A 153 -7.59 -22.12 -5.90
N ALA A 154 -7.10 -21.48 -6.96
CA ALA A 154 -5.84 -20.73 -6.92
C ALA A 154 -5.94 -19.52 -6.00
N ALA A 155 -7.02 -18.74 -6.06
CA ALA A 155 -7.28 -17.61 -5.20
C ALA A 155 -7.36 -18.03 -3.72
N LEU A 156 -8.05 -19.13 -3.42
CA LEU A 156 -8.13 -19.66 -2.06
C LEU A 156 -6.75 -20.09 -1.53
N ARG A 157 -5.98 -20.82 -2.34
CA ARG A 157 -4.60 -21.20 -1.94
C ARG A 157 -3.72 -19.98 -1.70
N TYR A 158 -3.83 -18.98 -2.56
CA TYR A 158 -3.11 -17.73 -2.39
C TYR A 158 -3.45 -17.06 -1.05
N LEU A 159 -4.75 -16.92 -0.73
CA LEU A 159 -5.19 -16.34 0.55
C LEU A 159 -4.71 -17.14 1.76
N LEU A 160 -4.79 -18.46 1.71
CA LEU A 160 -4.32 -19.31 2.83
C LEU A 160 -2.82 -19.15 3.07
N MET A 161 -2.01 -19.18 2.02
CA MET A 161 -0.56 -18.99 2.13
C MET A 161 -0.21 -17.57 2.58
N HIS A 162 -0.93 -16.57 2.05
CA HIS A 162 -0.73 -15.18 2.44
C HIS A 162 -1.11 -14.93 3.91
N ALA A 163 -2.27 -15.46 4.36
CA ALA A 163 -2.71 -15.36 5.75
C ALA A 163 -1.70 -16.04 6.71
N PHE A 164 -1.16 -17.20 6.33
CA PHE A 164 -0.12 -17.84 7.12
C PHE A 164 1.13 -16.95 7.25
N GLY A 165 1.67 -16.45 6.13
CA GLY A 165 2.83 -15.56 6.15
C GLY A 165 2.57 -14.24 6.87
N GLY A 166 1.40 -13.63 6.66
CA GLY A 166 0.98 -12.40 7.33
C GLY A 166 0.85 -12.55 8.84
N ASN A 167 0.31 -13.71 9.32
CA ASN A 167 0.24 -14.00 10.75
C ASN A 167 1.64 -14.21 11.36
N MET A 168 2.57 -14.87 10.64
CA MET A 168 3.96 -14.99 11.09
C MET A 168 4.62 -13.62 11.23
N LEU A 169 4.47 -12.78 10.22
CA LEU A 169 4.97 -11.40 10.24
C LEU A 169 4.37 -10.59 11.42
N LEU A 170 3.07 -10.72 11.65
CA LEU A 170 2.38 -10.06 12.77
C LEU A 170 2.94 -10.51 14.12
N VAL A 171 3.14 -11.81 14.31
CA VAL A 171 3.75 -12.36 15.54
C VAL A 171 5.15 -11.80 15.72
N GLY A 172 5.97 -11.73 14.67
CA GLY A 172 7.30 -11.14 14.71
C GLY A 172 7.28 -9.67 15.16
N PHE A 173 6.38 -8.87 14.62
CA PHE A 173 6.23 -7.47 15.04
C PHE A 173 5.71 -7.32 16.47
N LEU A 174 4.79 -8.18 16.92
CA LEU A 174 4.31 -8.15 18.30
C LEU A 174 5.42 -8.51 19.29
N LEU A 175 6.23 -9.52 19.00
CA LEU A 175 7.40 -9.89 19.81
C LEU A 175 8.43 -8.75 19.84
N HIS A 176 8.68 -8.10 18.70
CA HIS A 176 9.55 -6.93 18.64
C HIS A 176 9.00 -5.78 19.48
N ALA A 177 7.71 -5.48 19.35
CA ALA A 177 7.06 -4.41 20.12
C ALA A 177 7.06 -4.70 21.62
N ALA A 178 6.85 -5.95 22.04
CA ALA A 178 6.91 -6.35 23.45
C ALA A 178 8.30 -6.15 24.04
N ASN A 179 9.36 -6.39 23.27
CA ASN A 179 10.74 -6.25 23.73
C ASN A 179 11.27 -4.81 23.65
N SER A 180 10.87 -4.05 22.62
CA SER A 180 11.41 -2.71 22.36
C SER A 180 10.49 -1.57 22.83
N GLY A 181 9.22 -1.86 23.14
CA GLY A 181 8.20 -0.85 23.42
C GLY A 181 7.82 0.01 22.21
N SER A 182 8.23 -0.37 20.98
CA SER A 182 8.06 0.41 19.76
C SER A 182 7.39 -0.41 18.66
N LEU A 183 6.45 0.22 17.94
CA LEU A 183 5.82 -0.32 16.73
C LEU A 183 6.54 0.08 15.44
N ALA A 184 7.65 0.81 15.53
CA ALA A 184 8.46 1.16 14.38
C ALA A 184 9.03 -0.11 13.72
N ILE A 185 9.14 -0.09 12.39
CA ILE A 185 9.75 -1.20 11.66
C ILE A 185 11.20 -1.36 12.13
N PRO A 186 11.59 -2.54 12.63
CA PRO A 186 12.92 -2.76 13.20
C PRO A 186 14.00 -2.65 12.12
N LYS A 187 15.11 -2.03 12.49
CA LYS A 187 16.34 -2.05 11.69
C LYS A 187 17.24 -3.14 12.27
N TYR A 188 17.28 -4.28 11.63
CA TYR A 188 18.17 -5.37 12.04
C TYR A 188 19.58 -5.11 11.53
N THR A 189 20.53 -5.07 12.44
CA THR A 189 21.98 -5.14 12.13
C THR A 189 22.40 -6.58 12.37
N GLY A 190 22.69 -7.32 11.34
CA GLY A 190 23.09 -8.73 11.19
C GLY A 190 23.50 -9.63 12.38
N SER A 191 23.48 -9.15 13.63
CA SER A 191 23.80 -9.90 14.85
C SER A 191 22.58 -10.20 15.75
N ASP A 192 21.38 -9.77 15.33
CA ASP A 192 20.18 -9.92 16.16
C ASP A 192 19.57 -11.32 15.97
N GLY A 193 20.06 -12.29 16.73
CA GLY A 193 19.48 -13.63 16.83
C GLY A 193 18.18 -13.72 17.62
N SER A 194 17.40 -12.61 17.69
CA SER A 194 16.12 -12.61 18.40
C SER A 194 15.06 -13.46 17.70
N VAL A 195 14.17 -14.09 18.47
CA VAL A 195 13.07 -14.88 17.92
C VAL A 195 12.21 -14.04 16.96
N ALA A 196 12.01 -12.75 17.27
CA ALA A 196 11.29 -11.80 16.42
C ALA A 196 11.88 -11.69 15.00
N PHE A 197 13.22 -11.73 14.88
CA PHE A 197 13.93 -11.69 13.60
C PHE A 197 13.51 -12.83 12.68
N TRP A 198 13.44 -14.07 13.20
CA TRP A 198 13.07 -15.26 12.42
C TRP A 198 11.61 -15.27 11.95
N PHE A 199 10.72 -14.55 12.64
CA PHE A 199 9.33 -14.42 12.23
C PHE A 199 9.13 -13.29 11.20
N ILE A 200 10.05 -12.34 11.09
CA ILE A 200 9.94 -11.19 10.16
C ILE A 200 10.67 -11.50 8.84
N LEU A 201 11.68 -12.35 8.83
CA LEU A 201 12.37 -12.86 7.64
C LEU A 201 11.60 -13.99 6.98
#